data_d394276b29b321f935361290df14ae49
#
_entry.id   d394276b29b321f935361290df14ae49
#
_cell.length_a   1.000
_cell.length_b   1.000
_cell.length_c   1.000
_cell.angle_alpha   90.00
_cell.angle_beta   90.00
_cell.angle_gamma   90.00
#
_symmetry.space_group_name_H-M   'P 1'
#
loop_
_entity.id
_entity.type
_entity.pdbx_description
1 polymer ?
#
loop_
_entity_poly.entity_id
_entity_poly.type
_entity_poly.pdbx_seq_one_letter_code
_entity_poly.pdbx_strand_id
1 'polypeptide(L)'
;MSVRTLRGNRRWLALGGCLLWLAFTLFPLYWVAITSFKTPLAVVGGPTYLPFIDFEPTLTAWNELLSGERGAFYNTFIASLIVSLSAAVLATFVGAMAAYALVRFTFRFRLLSALVFVVVAFGGFLLGRNVLGFGQGISLIYSFIAALALAVISSRFRLPGPELGNNDIVFWFVSQRMFPPIVAAFALYLMYTEVGKLGFKLVDSYVGLTFAYIAFSLPIVVWLMRDFFEALPIEVEEAAMVDNVPTWRIFFGIVLPMSKPGLIATFMITLAFVWNEFLFALFLTSSKWQTLPILVAGQNSQRGDEWWSISAAALVAIIPMMVMAGILSRLMRSGLLLGAIK
;
A
#
# COMPACT_ATOMS: atom_id res chain seq x y z
N MET A 1 -28.91 15.81 12.82
CA MET A 1 -28.47 15.72 14.24
C MET A 1 -28.18 17.11 14.75
N SER A 2 -28.96 17.64 15.71
CA SER A 2 -28.68 18.95 16.30
C SER A 2 -27.43 18.86 17.17
N VAL A 3 -26.41 19.64 16.83
CA VAL A 3 -25.21 19.78 17.66
C VAL A 3 -25.62 20.39 18.98
N ARG A 4 -25.75 19.57 20.04
CA ARG A 4 -25.96 20.09 21.41
C ARG A 4 -24.73 20.88 21.82
N THR A 5 -24.79 22.17 21.78
CA THR A 5 -23.74 23.05 22.31
C THR A 5 -23.61 22.85 23.81
N LEU A 6 -22.46 22.37 24.23
CA LEU A 6 -22.13 22.23 25.66
C LEU A 6 -22.16 23.63 26.30
N ARG A 7 -22.96 23.82 27.36
CA ARG A 7 -23.07 25.08 28.10
C ARG A 7 -22.39 24.98 29.48
N GLY A 8 -21.76 26.07 29.94
CA GLY A 8 -21.17 26.17 31.26
C GLY A 8 -19.94 25.30 31.51
N ASN A 9 -19.82 24.80 32.74
CA ASN A 9 -18.65 24.03 33.21
C ASN A 9 -18.33 22.80 32.37
N ARG A 10 -19.33 22.17 31.74
CA ARG A 10 -19.11 21.00 30.86
C ARG A 10 -18.26 21.33 29.62
N ARG A 11 -18.33 22.59 29.12
CA ARG A 11 -17.50 23.06 28.01
C ARG A 11 -16.02 23.12 28.43
N TRP A 12 -15.75 23.64 29.62
CA TRP A 12 -14.38 23.73 30.15
C TRP A 12 -13.79 22.36 30.45
N LEU A 13 -14.58 21.44 31.02
CA LEU A 13 -14.17 20.05 31.22
C LEU A 13 -13.88 19.33 29.89
N ALA A 14 -14.73 19.51 28.88
CA ALA A 14 -14.50 18.95 27.55
C ALA A 14 -13.24 19.54 26.91
N LEU A 15 -13.02 20.85 26.99
CA LEU A 15 -11.81 21.51 26.48
C LEU A 15 -10.57 21.01 27.22
N GLY A 16 -10.61 20.89 28.55
CA GLY A 16 -9.50 20.34 29.34
C GLY A 16 -9.17 18.90 28.94
N GLY A 17 -10.19 18.06 28.78
CA GLY A 17 -10.01 16.69 28.29
C GLY A 17 -9.41 16.63 26.88
N CYS A 18 -9.89 17.47 25.96
CA CYS A 18 -9.33 17.57 24.61
C CYS A 18 -7.88 18.05 24.61
N LEU A 19 -7.54 19.04 25.43
CA LEU A 19 -6.16 19.54 25.53
C LEU A 19 -5.22 18.51 26.13
N LEU A 20 -5.66 17.80 27.17
CA LEU A 20 -4.88 16.71 27.77
C LEU A 20 -4.64 15.59 26.76
N TRP A 21 -5.68 15.19 26.03
CA TRP A 21 -5.57 14.19 24.97
C TRP A 21 -4.64 14.64 23.84
N LEU A 22 -4.76 15.90 23.43
CA LEU A 22 -3.89 16.51 22.42
C LEU A 22 -2.42 16.51 22.88
N ALA A 23 -2.16 16.91 24.12
CA ALA A 23 -0.81 16.91 24.70
C ALA A 23 -0.23 15.48 24.73
N PHE A 24 -1.02 14.50 25.15
CA PHE A 24 -0.62 13.09 25.15
C PHE A 24 -0.30 12.60 23.74
N THR A 25 -1.12 12.93 22.76
CA THR A 25 -0.94 12.50 21.35
C THR A 25 0.25 13.19 20.69
N LEU A 26 0.48 14.48 21.00
CA LEU A 26 1.59 15.26 20.42
C LEU A 26 2.93 15.01 21.13
N PHE A 27 2.93 14.49 22.35
CA PHE A 27 4.15 14.26 23.10
C PHE A 27 5.20 13.39 22.38
N PRO A 28 4.85 12.23 21.77
CA PRO A 28 5.82 11.45 21.00
C PRO A 28 6.40 12.22 19.81
N LEU A 29 5.59 13.01 19.11
CA LEU A 29 6.07 13.85 18.00
C LEU A 29 6.99 14.97 18.48
N TYR A 30 6.64 15.62 19.62
CA TYR A 30 7.50 16.58 20.28
C TYR A 30 8.84 15.96 20.69
N TRP A 31 8.80 14.74 21.27
CA TRP A 31 10.00 14.01 21.68
C TRP A 31 10.92 13.72 20.48
N VAL A 32 10.37 13.20 19.39
CA VAL A 32 11.13 12.97 18.15
C VAL A 32 11.69 14.28 17.61
N ALA A 33 10.88 15.36 17.63
CA ALA A 33 11.31 16.66 17.13
C ALA A 33 12.52 17.19 17.94
N ILE A 34 12.44 17.24 19.27
CA ILE A 34 13.56 17.74 20.07
C ILE A 34 14.78 16.82 20.00
N THR A 35 14.59 15.49 19.90
CA THR A 35 15.68 14.52 19.81
C THR A 35 16.48 14.69 18.53
N SER A 36 15.87 15.10 17.43
CA SER A 36 16.57 15.38 16.17
C SER A 36 17.56 16.57 16.26
N PHE A 37 17.43 17.40 17.29
CA PHE A 37 18.34 18.54 17.56
C PHE A 37 19.31 18.28 18.70
N LYS A 38 19.33 17.09 19.31
CA LYS A 38 20.26 16.74 20.37
C LYS A 38 21.59 16.24 19.83
N THR A 39 22.66 16.50 20.60
CA THR A 39 23.94 15.84 20.38
C THR A 39 23.88 14.38 20.90
N PRO A 40 24.78 13.49 20.43
CA PRO A 40 24.92 12.13 20.97
C PRO A 40 25.05 12.13 22.51
N LEU A 41 25.84 13.05 23.03
CA LEU A 41 26.08 13.18 24.48
C LEU A 41 24.80 13.55 25.25
N ALA A 42 23.99 14.47 24.71
CA ALA A 42 22.73 14.89 25.32
C ALA A 42 21.67 13.78 25.29
N VAL A 43 21.72 12.86 24.32
CA VAL A 43 20.82 11.71 24.25
C VAL A 43 21.19 10.64 25.27
N VAL A 44 22.51 10.36 25.43
CA VAL A 44 23.01 9.32 26.36
C VAL A 44 23.05 9.81 27.79
N GLY A 45 23.18 11.13 28.00
CA GLY A 45 23.33 11.75 29.33
C GLY A 45 22.08 11.75 30.20
N GLY A 46 20.95 11.28 29.70
CA GLY A 46 19.69 11.17 30.43
C GLY A 46 18.50 11.89 29.78
N PRO A 47 17.32 11.84 30.40
CA PRO A 47 16.11 12.44 29.83
C PRO A 47 16.19 13.97 29.92
N THR A 48 16.18 14.64 28.78
CA THR A 48 16.16 16.10 28.62
C THR A 48 14.94 16.47 27.76
N TYR A 49 14.18 17.48 28.20
CA TYR A 49 12.87 17.79 27.60
C TYR A 49 12.79 19.20 26.99
N LEU A 50 13.50 20.17 27.57
CA LEU A 50 13.37 21.58 27.19
C LEU A 50 14.62 22.05 26.42
N PRO A 51 14.47 22.41 25.13
CA PRO A 51 15.57 23.03 24.37
C PRO A 51 16.05 24.31 25.06
N PHE A 52 17.34 24.59 24.97
CA PHE A 52 18.04 25.74 25.56
C PHE A 52 18.10 25.77 27.10
N ILE A 53 17.42 24.85 27.82
CA ILE A 53 17.46 24.71 29.26
C ILE A 53 18.20 23.42 29.63
N ASP A 54 17.73 22.30 29.10
CA ASP A 54 18.26 20.97 29.40
C ASP A 54 19.40 20.57 28.45
N PHE A 55 19.42 21.11 27.24
CA PHE A 55 20.43 20.87 26.22
C PHE A 55 20.49 22.01 25.20
N GLU A 56 21.65 22.20 24.58
CA GLU A 56 21.83 23.14 23.46
C GLU A 56 21.44 22.45 22.14
N PRO A 57 20.43 22.98 21.38
CA PRO A 57 20.04 22.43 20.10
C PRO A 57 21.15 22.55 19.06
N THR A 58 21.38 21.47 18.30
CA THR A 58 22.36 21.42 17.23
C THR A 58 21.73 20.90 15.94
N LEU A 59 22.33 21.25 14.79
CA LEU A 59 21.93 20.74 13.49
C LEU A 59 22.76 19.55 13.02
N THR A 60 23.52 18.91 13.92
CA THR A 60 24.44 17.83 13.54
C THR A 60 23.73 16.69 12.81
N ALA A 61 22.63 16.16 13.39
CA ALA A 61 21.86 15.10 12.76
C ALA A 61 21.28 15.51 11.39
N TRP A 62 20.83 16.74 11.26
CA TRP A 62 20.28 17.28 10.00
C TRP A 62 21.37 17.47 8.96
N ASN A 63 22.54 17.97 9.34
CA ASN A 63 23.67 18.10 8.42
C ASN A 63 24.17 16.73 7.97
N GLU A 64 24.27 15.75 8.87
CA GLU A 64 24.64 14.38 8.52
C GLU A 64 23.63 13.73 7.60
N LEU A 65 22.34 13.98 7.80
CA LEU A 65 21.26 13.43 6.98
C LEU A 65 21.23 14.07 5.57
N LEU A 66 21.33 15.40 5.49
CA LEU A 66 21.09 16.16 4.25
C LEU A 66 22.35 16.38 3.42
N SER A 67 23.51 16.64 4.05
CA SER A 67 24.78 16.89 3.36
C SER A 67 25.73 15.70 3.36
N GLY A 68 25.27 14.60 3.98
CA GLY A 68 26.13 13.49 4.33
C GLY A 68 26.86 12.88 3.15
N GLU A 69 28.11 12.53 3.38
CA GLU A 69 28.96 11.70 2.50
C GLU A 69 28.24 10.41 2.04
N ARG A 70 27.11 10.11 2.64
CA ARG A 70 26.30 8.92 2.35
C ARG A 70 25.36 9.11 1.14
N GLY A 71 25.09 10.31 0.60
CA GLY A 71 24.17 10.51 -0.55
C GLY A 71 22.86 9.67 -0.49
N ALA A 72 22.81 8.78 0.50
CA ALA A 72 21.81 7.74 0.67
C ALA A 72 20.42 8.33 0.96
N PHE A 73 20.37 9.43 1.73
CA PHE A 73 19.07 10.03 2.09
C PHE A 73 18.31 10.53 0.85
N TYR A 74 18.96 11.33 0.02
CA TYR A 74 18.30 11.91 -1.15
C TYR A 74 17.83 10.85 -2.14
N ASN A 75 18.72 9.88 -2.43
CA ASN A 75 18.36 8.76 -3.31
C ASN A 75 17.23 7.93 -2.75
N THR A 76 17.24 7.62 -1.45
CA THR A 76 16.22 6.86 -0.76
C THR A 76 14.88 7.61 -0.70
N PHE A 77 14.92 8.93 -0.47
CA PHE A 77 13.73 9.77 -0.49
C PHE A 77 13.07 9.77 -1.89
N ILE A 78 13.87 9.98 -2.93
CA ILE A 78 13.40 9.96 -4.32
C ILE A 78 12.89 8.57 -4.70
N ALA A 79 13.59 7.52 -4.32
CA ALA A 79 13.15 6.14 -4.56
C ALA A 79 11.78 5.88 -3.88
N SER A 80 11.63 6.26 -2.60
CA SER A 80 10.34 6.17 -1.89
C SER A 80 9.25 6.93 -2.62
N LEU A 81 9.52 8.17 -3.04
CA LEU A 81 8.53 9.01 -3.71
C LEU A 81 8.09 8.40 -5.05
N ILE A 82 9.04 7.99 -5.89
CA ILE A 82 8.75 7.42 -7.20
C ILE A 82 8.01 6.08 -7.07
N VAL A 83 8.52 5.17 -6.23
CA VAL A 83 7.92 3.83 -6.07
C VAL A 83 6.52 3.93 -5.45
N SER A 84 6.36 4.72 -4.38
CA SER A 84 5.07 4.80 -3.69
C SER A 84 4.00 5.48 -4.54
N LEU A 85 4.32 6.59 -5.22
CA LEU A 85 3.38 7.27 -6.11
C LEU A 85 2.97 6.38 -7.28
N SER A 86 3.95 5.77 -7.97
CA SER A 86 3.65 4.90 -9.10
C SER A 86 2.85 3.66 -8.68
N ALA A 87 3.22 3.02 -7.59
CA ALA A 87 2.48 1.87 -7.08
C ALA A 87 1.05 2.24 -6.65
N ALA A 88 0.87 3.36 -5.93
CA ALA A 88 -0.45 3.81 -5.50
C ALA A 88 -1.35 4.20 -6.70
N VAL A 89 -0.81 4.90 -7.71
CA VAL A 89 -1.56 5.25 -8.92
C VAL A 89 -1.98 4.00 -9.68
N LEU A 90 -1.02 3.10 -9.96
CA LEU A 90 -1.29 1.88 -10.73
C LEU A 90 -2.21 0.92 -9.97
N ALA A 91 -2.00 0.74 -8.65
CA ALA A 91 -2.87 -0.09 -7.84
C ALA A 91 -4.31 0.47 -7.78
N THR A 92 -4.46 1.79 -7.62
CA THR A 92 -5.79 2.42 -7.61
C THR A 92 -6.48 2.28 -8.97
N PHE A 93 -5.76 2.48 -10.05
CA PHE A 93 -6.30 2.35 -11.40
C PHE A 93 -6.73 0.91 -11.72
N VAL A 94 -5.83 -0.05 -11.56
CA VAL A 94 -6.10 -1.47 -11.84
C VAL A 94 -7.17 -2.01 -10.88
N GLY A 95 -7.07 -1.67 -9.60
CA GLY A 95 -8.04 -2.10 -8.59
C GLY A 95 -9.43 -1.49 -8.80
N ALA A 96 -9.53 -0.24 -9.26
CA ALA A 96 -10.82 0.36 -9.64
C ALA A 96 -11.45 -0.37 -10.83
N MET A 97 -10.67 -0.71 -11.87
CA MET A 97 -11.18 -1.52 -12.99
C MET A 97 -11.68 -2.89 -12.52
N ALA A 98 -10.91 -3.57 -11.65
CA ALA A 98 -11.29 -4.85 -11.11
C ALA A 98 -12.56 -4.76 -10.22
N ALA A 99 -12.63 -3.74 -9.37
CA ALA A 99 -13.80 -3.49 -8.52
C ALA A 99 -15.07 -3.22 -9.35
N TYR A 100 -14.96 -2.37 -10.37
CA TYR A 100 -16.06 -2.11 -11.30
C TYR A 100 -16.56 -3.39 -11.98
N ALA A 101 -15.61 -4.21 -12.48
CA ALA A 101 -15.94 -5.48 -13.07
C ALA A 101 -16.68 -6.41 -12.09
N LEU A 102 -16.25 -6.47 -10.82
CA LEU A 102 -16.87 -7.29 -9.79
C LEU A 102 -18.26 -6.78 -9.34
N VAL A 103 -18.54 -5.47 -9.51
CA VAL A 103 -19.85 -4.89 -9.16
C VAL A 103 -20.85 -5.03 -10.31
N ARG A 104 -20.42 -4.80 -11.55
CA ARG A 104 -21.33 -4.71 -12.71
C ARG A 104 -21.46 -6.00 -13.52
N PHE A 105 -20.50 -6.91 -13.43
CA PHE A 105 -20.53 -8.18 -14.15
C PHE A 105 -20.62 -9.35 -13.18
N THR A 106 -21.41 -10.35 -13.53
CA THR A 106 -21.52 -11.59 -12.73
C THR A 106 -20.47 -12.59 -13.22
N PHE A 107 -19.48 -12.83 -12.39
CA PHE A 107 -18.50 -13.89 -12.60
C PHE A 107 -18.95 -15.15 -11.89
N ARG A 108 -18.91 -16.27 -12.58
CA ARG A 108 -19.16 -17.59 -11.99
C ARG A 108 -18.08 -18.54 -12.47
N PHE A 109 -17.37 -19.13 -11.54
CA PHE A 109 -16.43 -20.19 -11.84
C PHE A 109 -16.61 -21.33 -10.83
N ARG A 110 -16.23 -22.53 -11.21
CA ARG A 110 -16.37 -23.69 -10.34
C ARG A 110 -15.10 -23.93 -9.55
N LEU A 111 -15.26 -24.33 -8.28
CA LEU A 111 -14.13 -24.65 -7.40
C LEU A 111 -13.19 -25.69 -8.04
N LEU A 112 -13.76 -26.65 -8.79
CA LEU A 112 -12.95 -27.64 -9.50
C LEU A 112 -12.02 -27.02 -10.55
N SER A 113 -12.44 -25.96 -11.24
CA SER A 113 -11.56 -25.23 -12.19
C SER A 113 -10.40 -24.53 -11.47
N ALA A 114 -10.65 -23.98 -10.27
CA ALA A 114 -9.58 -23.45 -9.43
C ALA A 114 -8.62 -24.54 -8.93
N LEU A 115 -9.13 -25.69 -8.55
CA LEU A 115 -8.31 -26.85 -8.18
C LEU A 115 -7.46 -27.35 -9.36
N VAL A 116 -8.05 -27.40 -10.58
CA VAL A 116 -7.29 -27.74 -11.81
C VAL A 116 -6.14 -26.76 -12.00
N PHE A 117 -6.37 -25.45 -11.80
CA PHE A 117 -5.30 -24.46 -11.86
C PHE A 117 -4.17 -24.79 -10.87
N VAL A 118 -4.50 -25.01 -9.60
CA VAL A 118 -3.48 -25.29 -8.55
C VAL A 118 -2.71 -26.59 -8.85
N VAL A 119 -3.42 -27.65 -9.22
CA VAL A 119 -2.81 -28.95 -9.51
C VAL A 119 -1.89 -28.88 -10.74
N VAL A 120 -2.33 -28.19 -11.79
CA VAL A 120 -1.52 -28.04 -13.02
C VAL A 120 -0.34 -27.09 -12.80
N ALA A 121 -0.52 -26.02 -12.04
CA ALA A 121 0.57 -25.10 -11.71
C ALA A 121 1.65 -25.83 -10.90
N PHE A 122 1.27 -26.53 -9.85
CA PHE A 122 2.22 -27.26 -9.00
C PHE A 122 2.80 -28.48 -9.70
N GLY A 123 1.96 -29.34 -10.27
CA GLY A 123 2.38 -30.55 -11.00
C GLY A 123 3.22 -30.22 -12.23
N GLY A 124 2.83 -29.18 -12.98
CA GLY A 124 3.61 -28.68 -14.12
C GLY A 124 4.98 -28.14 -13.71
N PHE A 125 5.04 -27.43 -12.58
CA PHE A 125 6.32 -26.98 -12.02
C PHE A 125 7.25 -28.16 -11.68
N LEU A 126 6.73 -29.17 -10.97
CA LEU A 126 7.50 -30.36 -10.62
C LEU A 126 7.95 -31.15 -11.87
N LEU A 127 7.06 -31.29 -12.85
CA LEU A 127 7.36 -31.94 -14.12
C LEU A 127 8.47 -31.19 -14.88
N GLY A 128 8.33 -29.88 -15.01
CA GLY A 128 9.33 -29.04 -15.69
C GLY A 128 10.71 -29.14 -15.06
N ARG A 129 10.75 -29.09 -13.72
CA ARG A 129 12.02 -29.14 -12.98
C ARG A 129 12.66 -30.52 -12.95
N ASN A 130 11.88 -31.56 -12.59
CA ASN A 130 12.44 -32.88 -12.25
C ASN A 130 12.53 -33.85 -13.45
N VAL A 131 11.65 -33.66 -14.46
CA VAL A 131 11.55 -34.55 -15.62
C VAL A 131 12.12 -33.88 -16.86
N LEU A 132 11.74 -32.63 -17.16
CA LEU A 132 12.16 -31.93 -18.36
C LEU A 132 13.50 -31.21 -18.19
N GLY A 133 14.03 -31.11 -16.96
CA GLY A 133 15.33 -30.48 -16.68
C GLY A 133 15.31 -28.94 -16.87
N PHE A 134 14.14 -28.30 -16.90
CA PHE A 134 14.06 -26.88 -17.03
C PHE A 134 14.56 -26.18 -15.77
N GLY A 135 15.17 -24.98 -15.92
CA GLY A 135 15.48 -24.11 -14.81
C GLY A 135 14.20 -23.71 -14.05
N GLN A 136 14.34 -23.34 -12.77
CA GLN A 136 13.18 -23.03 -11.90
C GLN A 136 12.29 -21.95 -12.50
N GLY A 137 12.86 -20.86 -13.04
CA GLY A 137 12.10 -19.77 -13.65
C GLY A 137 11.27 -20.20 -14.87
N ILE A 138 11.86 -21.00 -15.77
CA ILE A 138 11.14 -21.51 -16.94
C ILE A 138 10.01 -22.45 -16.51
N SER A 139 10.28 -23.32 -15.52
CA SER A 139 9.27 -24.25 -14.98
C SER A 139 8.08 -23.50 -14.38
N LEU A 140 8.32 -22.38 -13.65
CA LEU A 140 7.29 -21.54 -13.08
C LEU A 140 6.43 -20.86 -14.17
N ILE A 141 7.07 -20.25 -15.16
CA ILE A 141 6.36 -19.52 -16.22
C ILE A 141 5.51 -20.50 -17.05
N TYR A 142 6.10 -21.59 -17.51
CA TYR A 142 5.40 -22.59 -18.31
C TYR A 142 4.23 -23.22 -17.53
N SER A 143 4.45 -23.61 -16.27
CA SER A 143 3.41 -24.23 -15.46
C SER A 143 2.25 -23.26 -15.16
N PHE A 144 2.54 -21.98 -14.91
CA PHE A 144 1.53 -20.96 -14.72
C PHE A 144 0.69 -20.73 -15.98
N ILE A 145 1.32 -20.60 -17.15
CA ILE A 145 0.61 -20.42 -18.42
C ILE A 145 -0.24 -21.67 -18.73
N ALA A 146 0.31 -22.87 -18.56
CA ALA A 146 -0.42 -24.12 -18.76
C ALA A 146 -1.62 -24.24 -17.80
N ALA A 147 -1.42 -23.89 -16.51
CA ALA A 147 -2.47 -23.92 -15.52
C ALA A 147 -3.60 -22.92 -15.85
N LEU A 148 -3.26 -21.70 -16.27
CA LEU A 148 -4.22 -20.69 -16.67
C LEU A 148 -5.02 -21.13 -17.90
N ALA A 149 -4.35 -21.65 -18.91
CA ALA A 149 -4.99 -22.16 -20.13
C ALA A 149 -5.96 -23.30 -19.82
N LEU A 150 -5.53 -24.28 -19.02
CA LEU A 150 -6.38 -25.42 -18.64
C LEU A 150 -7.51 -25.02 -17.70
N ALA A 151 -7.31 -24.08 -16.81
CA ALA A 151 -8.39 -23.54 -15.95
C ALA A 151 -9.46 -22.83 -16.81
N VAL A 152 -9.06 -22.01 -17.77
CA VAL A 152 -9.97 -21.35 -18.72
C VAL A 152 -10.70 -22.36 -19.58
N ILE A 153 -10.02 -23.38 -20.11
CA ILE A 153 -10.64 -24.44 -20.88
C ILE A 153 -11.62 -25.24 -20.01
N SER A 154 -11.21 -25.62 -18.80
CA SER A 154 -12.04 -26.38 -17.87
C SER A 154 -13.29 -25.63 -17.43
N SER A 155 -13.23 -24.29 -17.34
CA SER A 155 -14.38 -23.45 -16.99
C SER A 155 -15.49 -23.48 -18.05
N ARG A 156 -15.16 -23.83 -19.31
CA ARG A 156 -16.15 -23.99 -20.40
C ARG A 156 -16.94 -25.31 -20.28
N PHE A 157 -16.43 -26.27 -19.54
CA PHE A 157 -17.13 -27.52 -19.29
C PHE A 157 -17.93 -27.39 -17.97
N ARG A 158 -19.14 -28.01 -17.95
CA ARG A 158 -19.98 -28.04 -16.74
C ARG A 158 -19.41 -29.06 -15.73
N LEU A 159 -18.25 -28.75 -15.14
CA LEU A 159 -17.65 -29.58 -14.13
C LEU A 159 -18.52 -29.64 -12.87
N PRO A 160 -18.58 -30.78 -12.15
CA PRO A 160 -19.29 -30.87 -10.89
C PRO A 160 -18.60 -30.00 -9.81
N GLY A 161 -19.39 -29.53 -8.81
CA GLY A 161 -18.88 -28.81 -7.66
C GLY A 161 -19.52 -27.45 -7.41
N PRO A 162 -19.26 -26.83 -6.28
CA PRO A 162 -19.82 -25.54 -5.90
C PRO A 162 -19.38 -24.45 -6.88
N GLU A 163 -20.30 -23.55 -7.20
CA GLU A 163 -20.02 -22.36 -7.98
C GLU A 163 -19.57 -21.25 -7.04
N LEU A 164 -18.47 -20.61 -7.39
CA LEU A 164 -17.90 -19.44 -6.74
C LEU A 164 -18.31 -18.21 -7.54
N GLY A 165 -18.76 -17.18 -6.85
CA GLY A 165 -19.20 -15.92 -7.45
C GLY A 165 -18.36 -14.73 -7.05
N ASN A 166 -18.85 -13.53 -7.37
CA ASN A 166 -18.14 -12.28 -7.10
C ASN A 166 -17.78 -12.09 -5.62
N ASN A 167 -18.66 -12.47 -4.70
CA ASN A 167 -18.42 -12.36 -3.27
C ASN A 167 -17.28 -13.26 -2.81
N ASP A 168 -17.15 -14.46 -3.38
CA ASP A 168 -16.07 -15.38 -3.07
C ASP A 168 -14.74 -14.84 -3.58
N ILE A 169 -14.73 -14.20 -4.77
CA ILE A 169 -13.55 -13.52 -5.30
C ILE A 169 -13.13 -12.39 -4.36
N VAL A 170 -14.07 -11.53 -3.94
CA VAL A 170 -13.77 -10.44 -3.01
C VAL A 170 -13.27 -10.96 -1.67
N PHE A 171 -13.93 -12.00 -1.12
CA PHE A 171 -13.48 -12.66 0.10
C PHE A 171 -12.03 -13.16 -0.03
N TRP A 172 -11.68 -13.75 -1.17
CA TRP A 172 -10.33 -14.24 -1.44
C TRP A 172 -9.32 -13.09 -1.49
N PHE A 173 -9.66 -11.98 -2.13
CA PHE A 173 -8.82 -10.78 -2.14
C PHE A 173 -8.55 -10.25 -0.72
N VAL A 174 -9.60 -10.15 0.11
CA VAL A 174 -9.46 -9.64 1.48
C VAL A 174 -8.72 -10.63 2.37
N SER A 175 -8.97 -11.94 2.23
CA SER A 175 -8.33 -12.99 3.03
C SER A 175 -6.81 -13.06 2.84
N GLN A 176 -6.29 -12.65 1.67
CA GLN A 176 -4.83 -12.55 1.45
C GLN A 176 -4.14 -11.60 2.43
N ARG A 177 -4.84 -10.59 2.95
CA ARG A 177 -4.27 -9.67 3.96
C ARG A 177 -4.15 -10.29 5.36
N MET A 178 -4.82 -11.40 5.61
CA MET A 178 -4.64 -12.18 6.84
C MET A 178 -3.38 -13.05 6.80
N PHE A 179 -2.80 -13.22 5.61
CA PHE A 179 -1.55 -13.98 5.45
C PHE A 179 -0.38 -13.15 5.98
N PRO A 180 0.58 -13.77 6.72
CA PRO A 180 1.73 -13.04 7.26
C PRO A 180 2.55 -12.37 6.13
N PRO A 181 2.70 -11.04 6.11
CA PRO A 181 3.37 -10.34 5.01
C PRO A 181 4.81 -10.78 4.78
N ILE A 182 5.50 -11.22 5.83
CA ILE A 182 6.89 -11.69 5.75
C ILE A 182 7.02 -12.95 4.87
N VAL A 183 6.04 -13.85 4.91
CA VAL A 183 6.05 -15.06 4.07
C VAL A 183 5.86 -14.70 2.60
N ALA A 184 4.96 -13.75 2.32
CA ALA A 184 4.74 -13.24 0.97
C ALA A 184 5.99 -12.51 0.42
N ALA A 185 6.64 -11.67 1.24
CA ALA A 185 7.85 -10.95 0.85
C ALA A 185 9.01 -11.92 0.55
N PHE A 186 9.21 -12.93 1.39
CA PHE A 186 10.23 -13.95 1.17
C PHE A 186 9.95 -14.81 -0.08
N ALA A 187 8.70 -15.24 -0.27
CA ALA A 187 8.30 -15.99 -1.46
C ALA A 187 8.53 -15.18 -2.75
N LEU A 188 8.18 -13.87 -2.74
CA LEU A 188 8.43 -12.96 -3.84
C LEU A 188 9.93 -12.78 -4.11
N TYR A 189 10.74 -12.65 -3.07
CA TYR A 189 12.20 -12.58 -3.20
C TYR A 189 12.76 -13.81 -3.92
N LEU A 190 12.35 -15.01 -3.50
CA LEU A 190 12.78 -16.26 -4.15
C LEU A 190 12.33 -16.29 -5.62
N MET A 191 11.08 -15.94 -5.90
CA MET A 191 10.55 -15.87 -7.25
C MET A 191 11.33 -14.86 -8.12
N TYR A 192 11.60 -13.66 -7.61
CA TYR A 192 12.34 -12.63 -8.34
C TYR A 192 13.78 -13.03 -8.60
N THR A 193 14.40 -13.74 -7.66
CA THR A 193 15.75 -14.29 -7.84
C THR A 193 15.79 -15.33 -8.97
N GLU A 194 14.78 -16.21 -9.05
CA GLU A 194 14.69 -17.20 -10.11
C GLU A 194 14.39 -16.56 -11.48
N VAL A 195 13.50 -15.58 -11.52
CA VAL A 195 13.22 -14.79 -12.74
C VAL A 195 14.46 -14.01 -13.17
N GLY A 196 15.28 -13.55 -12.22
CA GLY A 196 16.56 -12.88 -12.48
C GLY A 196 17.55 -13.73 -13.26
N LYS A 197 17.53 -15.07 -13.07
CA LYS A 197 18.36 -16.02 -13.85
C LYS A 197 17.97 -16.08 -15.33
N LEU A 198 16.75 -15.64 -15.67
CA LEU A 198 16.28 -15.51 -17.06
C LEU A 198 16.64 -14.17 -17.70
N GLY A 199 17.40 -13.32 -17.01
CA GLY A 199 17.83 -12.00 -17.49
C GLY A 199 16.94 -10.82 -17.01
N PHE A 200 15.84 -11.07 -16.30
CA PHE A 200 14.95 -10.01 -15.80
C PHE A 200 15.30 -9.66 -14.35
N LYS A 201 16.09 -8.60 -14.14
CA LYS A 201 16.44 -8.12 -12.79
C LYS A 201 15.23 -7.47 -12.12
N LEU A 202 14.56 -8.19 -11.22
CA LEU A 202 13.45 -7.70 -10.41
C LEU A 202 13.88 -7.35 -8.98
N VAL A 203 14.88 -8.06 -8.42
CA VAL A 203 15.50 -7.70 -7.12
C VAL A 203 16.30 -6.42 -7.29
N ASP A 204 16.22 -5.52 -6.32
CA ASP A 204 16.82 -4.18 -6.30
C ASP A 204 16.47 -3.35 -7.55
N SER A 205 15.22 -3.44 -7.99
CA SER A 205 14.72 -2.74 -9.16
C SER A 205 13.43 -1.97 -8.88
N TYR A 206 13.27 -0.82 -9.56
CA TYR A 206 12.03 -0.06 -9.54
C TYR A 206 10.81 -0.91 -9.90
N VAL A 207 10.91 -1.66 -10.99
CA VAL A 207 9.81 -2.49 -11.51
C VAL A 207 9.40 -3.54 -10.50
N GLY A 208 10.37 -4.30 -9.95
CA GLY A 208 10.10 -5.36 -8.99
C GLY A 208 9.43 -4.85 -7.73
N LEU A 209 9.95 -3.78 -7.12
CA LEU A 209 9.37 -3.21 -5.92
C LEU A 209 7.98 -2.61 -6.16
N THR A 210 7.81 -1.88 -7.28
CA THR A 210 6.50 -1.32 -7.66
C THR A 210 5.46 -2.40 -7.87
N PHE A 211 5.78 -3.50 -8.57
CA PHE A 211 4.86 -4.62 -8.75
C PHE A 211 4.49 -5.31 -7.44
N ALA A 212 5.45 -5.50 -6.53
CA ALA A 212 5.18 -6.06 -5.21
C ALA A 212 4.18 -5.19 -4.44
N TYR A 213 4.37 -3.87 -4.46
CA TYR A 213 3.50 -2.91 -3.78
C TYR A 213 2.10 -2.84 -4.41
N ILE A 214 2.00 -2.92 -5.75
CA ILE A 214 0.70 -3.03 -6.44
C ILE A 214 -0.02 -4.29 -5.97
N ALA A 215 0.61 -5.45 -6.06
CA ALA A 215 0.01 -6.74 -5.69
C ALA A 215 -0.48 -6.75 -4.24
N PHE A 216 0.32 -6.19 -3.31
CA PHE A 216 -0.02 -6.09 -1.91
C PHE A 216 -1.18 -5.11 -1.65
N SER A 217 -1.30 -4.05 -2.46
CA SER A 217 -2.32 -3.00 -2.27
C SER A 217 -3.65 -3.32 -2.96
N LEU A 218 -3.65 -4.13 -4.03
CA LEU A 218 -4.85 -4.46 -4.81
C LEU A 218 -6.04 -4.92 -3.94
N PRO A 219 -5.89 -5.79 -2.94
CA PRO A 219 -7.02 -6.24 -2.12
C PRO A 219 -7.78 -5.10 -1.45
N ILE A 220 -7.08 -4.15 -0.86
CA ILE A 220 -7.71 -3.00 -0.18
C ILE A 220 -8.33 -2.03 -1.17
N VAL A 221 -7.66 -1.81 -2.31
CA VAL A 221 -8.17 -0.94 -3.36
C VAL A 221 -9.47 -1.50 -3.94
N VAL A 222 -9.50 -2.80 -4.27
CA VAL A 222 -10.70 -3.46 -4.80
C VAL A 222 -11.84 -3.38 -3.79
N TRP A 223 -11.56 -3.63 -2.50
CA TRP A 223 -12.57 -3.56 -1.44
C TRP A 223 -13.15 -2.15 -1.30
N LEU A 224 -12.29 -1.13 -1.18
CA LEU A 224 -12.75 0.26 -1.03
C LEU A 224 -13.51 0.75 -2.26
N MET A 225 -12.99 0.49 -3.46
CA MET A 225 -13.62 0.95 -4.70
C MET A 225 -14.94 0.23 -5.00
N ARG A 226 -15.06 -1.05 -4.57
CA ARG A 226 -16.33 -1.77 -4.67
C ARG A 226 -17.45 -1.04 -3.95
N ASP A 227 -17.24 -0.65 -2.70
CA ASP A 227 -18.26 0.05 -1.90
C ASP A 227 -18.69 1.37 -2.58
N PHE A 228 -17.73 2.10 -3.19
CA PHE A 228 -18.05 3.32 -3.95
C PHE A 228 -18.86 3.04 -5.20
N PHE A 229 -18.54 2.00 -5.97
CA PHE A 229 -19.28 1.66 -7.19
C PHE A 229 -20.65 1.08 -6.90
N GLU A 230 -20.82 0.33 -5.81
CA GLU A 230 -22.14 -0.16 -5.36
C GLU A 230 -23.07 0.99 -4.98
N ALA A 231 -22.54 2.10 -4.47
CA ALA A 231 -23.31 3.27 -4.10
C ALA A 231 -23.73 4.16 -5.29
N LEU A 232 -23.16 3.96 -6.49
CA LEU A 232 -23.51 4.74 -7.66
C LEU A 232 -24.83 4.26 -8.28
N PRO A 233 -25.71 5.19 -8.72
CA PRO A 233 -26.96 4.84 -9.38
C PRO A 233 -26.69 4.12 -10.71
N ILE A 234 -27.20 2.90 -10.85
CA ILE A 234 -27.00 2.05 -12.04
C ILE A 234 -27.73 2.62 -13.25
N GLU A 235 -28.80 3.38 -13.02
CA GLU A 235 -29.67 3.95 -14.06
C GLU A 235 -28.92 4.84 -15.03
N VAL A 236 -27.86 5.51 -14.57
CA VAL A 236 -27.01 6.36 -15.42
C VAL A 236 -26.21 5.51 -16.43
N GLU A 237 -25.76 4.34 -15.99
CA GLU A 237 -25.04 3.39 -16.87
C GLU A 237 -26.01 2.70 -17.85
N GLU A 238 -27.20 2.30 -17.37
CA GLU A 238 -28.23 1.70 -18.18
C GLU A 238 -28.73 2.65 -19.29
N ALA A 239 -28.93 3.94 -18.98
CA ALA A 239 -29.27 4.95 -19.97
C ALA A 239 -28.21 5.04 -21.08
N ALA A 240 -26.93 5.05 -20.72
CA ALA A 240 -25.83 5.07 -21.68
C ALA A 240 -25.76 3.75 -22.51
N MET A 241 -26.14 2.61 -21.92
CA MET A 241 -26.22 1.33 -22.68
C MET A 241 -27.34 1.34 -23.68
N VAL A 242 -28.49 1.96 -23.38
CA VAL A 242 -29.60 2.16 -24.34
C VAL A 242 -29.15 2.99 -25.56
N ASP A 243 -28.27 3.98 -25.33
CA ASP A 243 -27.63 4.79 -26.39
C ASP A 243 -26.48 4.05 -27.12
N ASN A 244 -26.33 2.74 -26.91
CA ASN A 244 -25.27 1.90 -27.48
C ASN A 244 -23.85 2.39 -27.19
N VAL A 245 -23.63 3.07 -26.06
CA VAL A 245 -22.28 3.48 -25.62
C VAL A 245 -21.51 2.23 -25.13
N PRO A 246 -20.30 1.96 -25.66
CA PRO A 246 -19.56 0.78 -25.26
C PRO A 246 -19.09 0.88 -23.78
N THR A 247 -19.05 -0.24 -23.07
CA THR A 247 -18.79 -0.33 -21.63
C THR A 247 -17.52 0.41 -21.20
N TRP A 248 -16.45 0.37 -21.97
CA TRP A 248 -15.23 1.09 -21.63
C TRP A 248 -15.42 2.62 -21.62
N ARG A 249 -16.26 3.18 -22.52
CA ARG A 249 -16.61 4.61 -22.50
C ARG A 249 -17.53 4.94 -21.32
N ILE A 250 -18.44 4.05 -20.97
CA ILE A 250 -19.27 4.21 -19.76
C ILE A 250 -18.35 4.27 -18.54
N PHE A 251 -17.42 3.34 -18.41
CA PHE A 251 -16.48 3.33 -17.29
C PHE A 251 -15.64 4.61 -17.21
N PHE A 252 -14.91 4.95 -18.27
CA PHE A 252 -14.00 6.10 -18.26
C PHE A 252 -14.71 7.46 -18.32
N GLY A 253 -15.82 7.55 -19.05
CA GLY A 253 -16.54 8.80 -19.31
C GLY A 253 -17.61 9.15 -18.29
N ILE A 254 -18.17 8.17 -17.59
CA ILE A 254 -19.30 8.36 -16.67
C ILE A 254 -18.93 7.90 -15.27
N VAL A 255 -18.65 6.61 -15.10
CA VAL A 255 -18.48 6.00 -13.77
C VAL A 255 -17.25 6.54 -13.03
N LEU A 256 -16.10 6.57 -13.70
CA LEU A 256 -14.85 7.02 -13.12
C LEU A 256 -14.90 8.51 -12.70
N PRO A 257 -15.44 9.43 -13.52
CA PRO A 257 -15.67 10.82 -13.10
C PRO A 257 -16.63 10.95 -11.91
N MET A 258 -17.71 10.16 -11.86
CA MET A 258 -18.65 10.17 -10.73
C MET A 258 -18.00 9.65 -9.43
N SER A 259 -17.04 8.72 -9.55
CA SER A 259 -16.32 8.11 -8.43
C SER A 259 -15.10 8.90 -7.99
N LYS A 260 -14.81 10.09 -8.55
CA LYS A 260 -13.61 10.88 -8.20
C LYS A 260 -13.34 10.98 -6.70
N PRO A 261 -14.33 11.26 -5.82
CA PRO A 261 -14.09 11.33 -4.39
C PRO A 261 -13.58 10.00 -3.81
N GLY A 262 -14.19 8.88 -4.22
CA GLY A 262 -13.78 7.54 -3.83
C GLY A 262 -12.39 7.18 -4.33
N LEU A 263 -12.10 7.50 -5.59
CA LEU A 263 -10.77 7.28 -6.19
C LEU A 263 -9.68 8.04 -5.44
N ILE A 264 -9.91 9.31 -5.11
CA ILE A 264 -8.94 10.13 -4.39
C ILE A 264 -8.73 9.58 -2.98
N ALA A 265 -9.81 9.23 -2.27
CA ALA A 265 -9.71 8.65 -0.94
C ALA A 265 -8.95 7.32 -0.96
N THR A 266 -9.29 6.43 -1.88
CA THR A 266 -8.62 5.14 -2.05
C THR A 266 -7.16 5.31 -2.42
N PHE A 267 -6.83 6.21 -3.35
CA PHE A 267 -5.47 6.55 -3.70
C PHE A 267 -4.66 7.05 -2.49
N MET A 268 -5.21 7.98 -1.70
CA MET A 268 -4.51 8.53 -0.53
C MET A 268 -4.28 7.46 0.54
N ILE A 269 -5.25 6.60 0.79
CA ILE A 269 -5.11 5.48 1.73
C ILE A 269 -4.04 4.50 1.21
N THR A 270 -4.09 4.15 -0.06
CA THR A 270 -3.11 3.25 -0.68
C THR A 270 -1.71 3.84 -0.63
N LEU A 271 -1.57 5.13 -0.97
CA LEU A 271 -0.29 5.84 -0.89
C LEU A 271 0.28 5.84 0.53
N ALA A 272 -0.59 6.03 1.55
CA ALA A 272 -0.17 5.97 2.94
C ALA A 272 0.36 4.58 3.34
N PHE A 273 -0.29 3.51 2.90
CA PHE A 273 0.17 2.15 3.14
C PHE A 273 1.50 1.85 2.45
N VAL A 274 1.61 2.22 1.17
CA VAL A 274 2.81 1.96 0.37
C VAL A 274 4.00 2.80 0.83
N TRP A 275 3.76 4.06 1.24
CA TRP A 275 4.81 4.94 1.77
C TRP A 275 5.47 4.38 3.03
N ASN A 276 4.69 3.73 3.90
CA ASN A 276 5.16 3.15 5.14
C ASN A 276 5.56 1.67 5.01
N GLU A 277 5.51 1.12 3.79
CA GLU A 277 5.82 -0.28 3.60
C GLU A 277 7.33 -0.53 3.78
N PHE A 278 7.65 -1.47 4.67
CA PHE A 278 9.01 -1.79 5.08
C PHE A 278 9.44 -3.20 4.64
N LEU A 279 8.55 -4.19 4.81
CA LEU A 279 8.95 -5.60 4.68
C LEU A 279 9.31 -5.98 3.25
N PHE A 280 8.48 -5.64 2.27
CA PHE A 280 8.79 -5.95 0.87
C PHE A 280 10.04 -5.20 0.42
N ALA A 281 10.22 -3.93 0.83
CA ALA A 281 11.42 -3.19 0.53
C ALA A 281 12.66 -3.84 1.15
N LEU A 282 12.58 -4.32 2.41
CA LEU A 282 13.68 -4.99 3.10
C LEU A 282 14.14 -6.25 2.36
N PHE A 283 13.21 -7.05 1.85
CA PHE A 283 13.54 -8.29 1.14
C PHE A 283 13.92 -8.07 -0.33
N LEU A 284 13.33 -7.09 -0.99
CA LEU A 284 13.43 -6.91 -2.44
C LEU A 284 14.45 -5.86 -2.87
N THR A 285 15.03 -5.08 -1.92
CA THR A 285 16.04 -4.05 -2.25
C THR A 285 17.30 -4.24 -1.44
N SER A 286 18.44 -3.79 -1.99
CA SER A 286 19.73 -3.91 -1.31
C SER A 286 20.54 -2.61 -1.32
N SER A 287 20.41 -1.77 -2.36
CA SER A 287 21.23 -0.56 -2.47
C SER A 287 20.51 0.59 -3.20
N LYS A 288 20.06 0.35 -4.43
CA LYS A 288 19.61 1.42 -5.34
C LYS A 288 18.20 1.90 -5.05
N TRP A 289 17.30 0.97 -4.71
CA TRP A 289 15.87 1.24 -4.57
C TRP A 289 15.37 1.08 -3.13
N GLN A 290 16.28 1.22 -2.16
CA GLN A 290 15.92 1.28 -0.75
C GLN A 290 14.94 2.44 -0.50
N THR A 291 13.98 2.20 0.41
CA THR A 291 12.95 3.19 0.77
C THR A 291 13.22 3.83 2.12
N LEU A 292 12.58 4.96 2.40
CA LEU A 292 12.75 5.68 3.67
C LEU A 292 12.56 4.83 4.92
N PRO A 293 11.56 3.93 5.02
CA PRO A 293 11.46 3.04 6.17
C PRO A 293 12.71 2.18 6.41
N ILE A 294 13.41 1.74 5.35
CA ILE A 294 14.67 1.02 5.48
C ILE A 294 15.77 1.94 5.98
N LEU A 295 15.84 3.17 5.46
CA LEU A 295 16.83 4.15 5.91
C LEU A 295 16.67 4.45 7.41
N VAL A 296 15.43 4.67 7.86
CA VAL A 296 15.13 4.94 9.28
C VAL A 296 15.53 3.75 10.15
N ALA A 297 15.17 2.53 9.74
CA ALA A 297 15.54 1.31 10.46
C ALA A 297 17.06 1.05 10.44
N GLY A 298 17.74 1.40 9.36
CA GLY A 298 19.18 1.21 9.17
C GLY A 298 20.05 2.18 9.97
N GLN A 299 19.48 3.23 10.60
CA GLN A 299 20.20 4.11 11.52
C GLN A 299 20.55 3.41 12.85
N ASN A 300 19.99 2.24 13.09
CA ASN A 300 20.42 1.33 14.13
C ASN A 300 21.77 0.73 13.72
N SER A 301 22.87 1.34 14.15
CA SER A 301 24.21 0.94 13.72
C SER A 301 24.87 0.00 14.75
N GLN A 302 25.97 -0.63 14.35
CA GLN A 302 26.82 -1.41 15.25
C GLN A 302 27.45 -0.57 16.40
N ARG A 303 27.34 0.76 16.33
CA ARG A 303 27.80 1.72 17.35
C ARG A 303 26.73 2.05 18.39
N GLY A 304 25.54 1.43 18.32
CA GLY A 304 24.37 1.72 19.14
C GLY A 304 23.30 2.50 18.37
N ASP A 305 22.18 2.76 19.05
CA ASP A 305 21.04 3.47 18.47
C ASP A 305 21.35 4.96 18.34
N GLU A 306 21.52 5.45 17.13
CA GLU A 306 21.72 6.87 16.83
C GLU A 306 20.37 7.62 16.86
N TRP A 307 19.74 7.74 18.03
CA TRP A 307 18.40 8.31 18.21
C TRP A 307 18.23 9.71 17.61
N TRP A 308 19.28 10.53 17.57
CA TRP A 308 19.26 11.86 16.92
C TRP A 308 19.10 11.72 15.41
N SER A 309 19.83 10.84 14.75
CA SER A 309 19.75 10.58 13.30
C SER A 309 18.45 9.89 12.94
N ILE A 310 18.01 8.87 13.72
CA ILE A 310 16.72 8.21 13.58
C ILE A 310 15.58 9.24 13.63
N SER A 311 15.63 10.15 14.60
CA SER A 311 14.62 11.19 14.80
C SER A 311 14.56 12.19 13.63
N ALA A 312 15.71 12.62 13.11
CA ALA A 312 15.77 13.51 11.97
C ALA A 312 15.19 12.82 10.70
N ALA A 313 15.59 11.58 10.43
CA ALA A 313 15.07 10.80 9.30
C ALA A 313 13.55 10.52 9.43
N ALA A 314 13.07 10.20 10.62
CA ALA A 314 11.66 9.96 10.90
C ALA A 314 10.81 11.22 10.69
N LEU A 315 11.29 12.40 11.10
CA LEU A 315 10.59 13.67 10.87
C LEU A 315 10.40 13.94 9.36
N VAL A 316 11.44 13.71 8.55
CA VAL A 316 11.31 13.86 7.11
C VAL A 316 10.33 12.86 6.53
N ALA A 317 10.34 11.61 7.00
CA ALA A 317 9.42 10.57 6.55
C ALA A 317 7.94 10.89 6.91
N ILE A 318 7.69 11.63 7.99
CA ILE A 318 6.35 12.04 8.42
C ILE A 318 5.77 13.17 7.55
N ILE A 319 6.61 14.05 6.98
CA ILE A 319 6.14 15.23 6.23
C ILE A 319 5.15 14.87 5.08
N PRO A 320 5.45 13.92 4.17
CA PRO A 320 4.51 13.55 3.12
C PRO A 320 3.19 13.00 3.68
N MET A 321 3.24 12.25 4.79
CA MET A 321 2.06 11.73 5.46
C MET A 321 1.17 12.84 6.02
N MET A 322 1.77 13.87 6.62
CA MET A 322 1.04 15.05 7.12
C MET A 322 0.37 15.81 5.96
N VAL A 323 1.07 15.98 4.84
CA VAL A 323 0.52 16.60 3.64
C VAL A 323 -0.68 15.79 3.12
N MET A 324 -0.54 14.47 3.02
CA MET A 324 -1.62 13.58 2.61
C MET A 324 -2.84 13.67 3.55
N ALA A 325 -2.62 13.61 4.86
CA ALA A 325 -3.68 13.75 5.85
C ALA A 325 -4.40 15.09 5.75
N GLY A 326 -3.66 16.18 5.50
CA GLY A 326 -4.21 17.51 5.26
C GLY A 326 -5.10 17.58 4.01
N ILE A 327 -4.64 17.00 2.91
CA ILE A 327 -5.41 16.91 1.66
C ILE A 327 -6.68 16.10 1.88
N LEU A 328 -6.57 14.90 2.47
CA LEU A 328 -7.72 14.04 2.76
C LEU A 328 -8.74 14.73 3.67
N SER A 329 -8.27 15.40 4.72
CA SER A 329 -9.15 16.17 5.63
C SER A 329 -9.93 17.28 4.90
N ARG A 330 -9.29 17.98 3.96
CA ARG A 330 -9.97 19.01 3.14
C ARG A 330 -11.03 18.39 2.22
N LEU A 331 -10.72 17.28 1.58
CA LEU A 331 -11.65 16.56 0.71
C LEU A 331 -12.86 16.03 1.48
N MET A 332 -12.66 15.54 2.70
CA MET A 332 -13.76 15.11 3.57
C MET A 332 -14.68 16.26 3.97
N ARG A 333 -14.11 17.42 4.29
CA ARG A 333 -14.90 18.63 4.69
C ARG A 333 -15.68 19.24 3.54
N SER A 334 -15.21 19.13 2.31
CA SER A 334 -15.88 19.69 1.13
C SER A 334 -17.17 18.97 0.75
N GLY A 335 -17.57 17.93 1.48
CA GLY A 335 -18.77 17.15 1.18
C GLY A 335 -18.66 16.27 -0.07
N LEU A 336 -17.53 16.32 -0.75
CA LEU A 336 -17.30 15.52 -1.97
C LEU A 336 -17.40 14.00 -1.71
N LEU A 337 -17.09 13.55 -0.47
CA LEU A 337 -17.24 12.16 -0.07
C LEU A 337 -18.65 11.85 0.45
N LEU A 338 -19.38 12.85 0.95
CA LEU A 338 -20.74 12.69 1.49
C LEU A 338 -21.83 12.80 0.41
N GLY A 339 -21.52 13.42 -0.73
CA GLY A 339 -22.44 13.51 -1.86
C GLY A 339 -22.70 12.18 -2.60
N ALA A 340 -21.88 11.18 -2.35
CA ALA A 340 -22.06 9.83 -2.90
C ALA A 340 -22.90 8.91 -1.97
N ILE A 341 -23.28 9.40 -0.77
CA ILE A 341 -24.07 8.66 0.22
C ILE A 341 -25.37 9.45 0.47
N LYS A 342 -26.24 9.54 -0.53
CA LYS A 342 -27.64 9.91 -0.37
C LYS A 342 -28.51 9.00 -1.19
#